data_e916c208902ba9e3b5c06be6123c4ad2
#
_entry.id   e916c208902ba9e3b5c06be6123c4ad2
#
_cell.length_a   1.000
_cell.length_b   1.000
_cell.length_c   1.000
_cell.angle_alpha   90.00
_cell.angle_beta   90.00
_cell.angle_gamma   90.00
#
_symmetry.space_group_name_H-M   'P 1'
#
loop_
_entity.id
_entity.type
_entity.pdbx_description
1 polymer ?
#
loop_
_entity_poly.entity_id
_entity_poly.type
_entity_poly.pdbx_seq_one_letter_code
_entity_poly.pdbx_strand_id
1 'polypeptide(L)'
;MSKKIALIESGTYYHYFAMHDKRFNKDFCEIIYAPILSKTDIDKFDIVIVADRNHIKFLVENRDTLSNFAKNGGTLCVLGENSVEKWIEGINFISTPTNFWWWLDPKGDIGYKNPNSEHPFFNNMRFQDCKWHYHGVFEPKNSA
;
A
#
# COMPACT_ATOMS: atom_id res chain seq x y z
N MET A 1 11.95 -19.66 -8.84
CA MET A 1 10.79 -19.15 -9.60
C MET A 1 10.60 -17.68 -9.28
N SER A 2 10.24 -16.85 -10.26
CA SER A 2 9.89 -15.46 -10.03
C SER A 2 8.56 -15.37 -9.27
N LYS A 3 8.44 -14.42 -8.35
CA LYS A 3 7.20 -14.17 -7.62
C LYS A 3 6.11 -13.64 -8.56
N LYS A 4 4.89 -14.12 -8.39
CA LYS A 4 3.72 -13.61 -9.11
C LYS A 4 3.15 -12.43 -8.35
N ILE A 5 3.19 -11.25 -8.95
CA ILE A 5 2.77 -10.00 -8.33
C ILE A 5 1.54 -9.47 -9.06
N ALA A 6 0.49 -9.17 -8.31
CA ALA A 6 -0.67 -8.43 -8.80
C ALA A 6 -0.77 -7.06 -8.17
N LEU A 7 -1.35 -6.11 -8.88
CA LEU A 7 -1.63 -4.77 -8.37
C LEU A 7 -3.13 -4.49 -8.46
N ILE A 8 -3.72 -4.00 -7.35
CA ILE A 8 -5.11 -3.51 -7.29
C ILE A 8 -5.10 -1.99 -7.44
N GLU A 9 -5.89 -1.48 -8.39
CA GLU A 9 -6.04 -0.06 -8.66
C GLU A 9 -7.50 0.33 -8.93
N SER A 10 -7.90 1.59 -8.78
CA SER A 10 -9.26 2.09 -8.91
C SER A 10 -9.46 3.04 -10.11
N GLY A 11 -8.60 3.01 -11.11
CA GLY A 11 -8.71 3.86 -12.30
C GLY A 11 -8.13 5.27 -12.13
N THR A 12 -7.29 5.50 -11.14
CA THR A 12 -6.58 6.78 -10.98
C THR A 12 -5.56 6.97 -12.11
N TYR A 13 -5.59 8.11 -12.79
CA TYR A 13 -4.79 8.37 -14.00
C TYR A 13 -3.30 8.07 -13.81
N TYR A 14 -2.70 8.53 -12.73
CA TYR A 14 -1.28 8.31 -12.50
C TYR A 14 -0.92 6.84 -12.21
N HIS A 15 -1.83 6.06 -11.60
CA HIS A 15 -1.65 4.61 -11.48
C HIS A 15 -1.71 3.96 -12.85
N TYR A 16 -2.74 4.27 -13.63
CA TYR A 16 -2.87 3.77 -14.99
C TYR A 16 -1.61 4.06 -15.81
N PHE A 17 -1.14 5.31 -15.78
CA PHE A 17 0.06 5.71 -16.51
C PHE A 17 1.30 4.95 -16.04
N ALA A 18 1.52 4.84 -14.72
CA ALA A 18 2.65 4.10 -14.16
C ALA A 18 2.60 2.60 -14.52
N MET A 19 1.42 1.98 -14.46
CA MET A 19 1.25 0.56 -14.76
C MET A 19 1.49 0.21 -16.22
N HIS A 20 1.25 1.14 -17.14
CA HIS A 20 1.49 0.94 -18.57
C HIS A 20 2.89 1.38 -19.01
N ASP A 21 3.67 1.95 -18.12
CA ASP A 21 5.06 2.30 -18.39
C ASP A 21 5.90 1.01 -18.50
N LYS A 22 6.64 0.88 -19.60
CA LYS A 22 7.49 -0.29 -19.90
C LYS A 22 8.55 -0.59 -18.83
N ARG A 23 8.86 0.39 -17.98
CA ARG A 23 9.80 0.20 -16.86
C ARG A 23 9.21 -0.69 -15.77
N PHE A 24 7.92 -0.62 -15.54
CA PHE A 24 7.24 -1.24 -14.39
C PHE A 24 6.25 -2.34 -14.77
N ASN A 25 5.60 -2.26 -15.94
CA ASN A 25 4.53 -3.18 -16.30
C ASN A 25 4.96 -4.65 -16.35
N LYS A 26 6.23 -4.91 -16.65
CA LYS A 26 6.81 -6.26 -16.68
C LYS A 26 6.90 -6.94 -15.30
N ASP A 27 6.82 -6.15 -14.23
CA ASP A 27 6.97 -6.64 -12.85
C ASP A 27 5.62 -7.16 -12.30
N PHE A 28 4.51 -6.85 -12.98
CA PHE A 28 3.17 -7.30 -12.61
C PHE A 28 2.67 -8.40 -13.56
N CYS A 29 2.15 -9.48 -12.96
CA CYS A 29 1.46 -10.53 -13.71
C CYS A 29 0.04 -10.10 -14.10
N GLU A 30 -0.60 -9.28 -13.25
CA GLU A 30 -1.97 -8.82 -13.46
C GLU A 30 -2.20 -7.47 -12.77
N ILE A 31 -2.96 -6.61 -13.43
CA ILE A 31 -3.50 -5.36 -12.87
C ILE A 31 -5.00 -5.59 -12.66
N ILE A 32 -5.42 -5.54 -11.41
CA ILE A 32 -6.78 -5.82 -10.98
C ILE A 32 -7.51 -4.49 -10.79
N TYR A 33 -8.54 -4.25 -11.57
CA TYR A 33 -9.40 -3.09 -11.37
C TYR A 33 -10.30 -3.33 -10.14
N ALA A 34 -10.20 -2.49 -9.12
CA ALA A 34 -10.83 -2.70 -7.82
C ALA A 34 -12.34 -3.07 -7.85
N PRO A 35 -13.18 -2.50 -8.76
CA PRO A 35 -14.58 -2.91 -8.89
C PRO A 35 -14.81 -4.38 -9.24
N ILE A 36 -13.84 -5.06 -9.85
CA ILE A 36 -13.96 -6.50 -10.19
C ILE A 36 -13.21 -7.40 -9.23
N LEU A 37 -12.64 -6.87 -8.17
CA LEU A 37 -11.83 -7.62 -7.21
C LEU A 37 -12.58 -8.84 -6.64
N SER A 38 -13.87 -8.69 -6.34
CA SER A 38 -14.72 -9.80 -5.84
C SER A 38 -14.88 -10.98 -6.80
N LYS A 39 -14.53 -10.79 -8.08
CA LYS A 39 -14.59 -11.82 -9.13
C LYS A 39 -13.20 -12.35 -9.49
N THR A 40 -12.15 -11.83 -8.85
CA THR A 40 -10.77 -12.16 -9.16
C THR A 40 -10.24 -13.12 -8.10
N ASP A 41 -9.74 -14.25 -8.55
CA ASP A 41 -8.98 -15.17 -7.70
C ASP A 41 -7.60 -14.56 -7.42
N ILE A 42 -7.40 -14.06 -6.22
CA ILE A 42 -6.13 -13.45 -5.80
C ILE A 42 -5.17 -14.47 -5.16
N ASP A 43 -5.65 -15.65 -4.78
CA ASP A 43 -4.82 -16.69 -4.13
C ASP A 43 -3.80 -17.30 -5.11
N LYS A 44 -3.96 -17.04 -6.40
CA LYS A 44 -2.98 -17.45 -7.44
C LYS A 44 -1.67 -16.63 -7.43
N PHE A 45 -1.63 -15.52 -6.66
CA PHE A 45 -0.46 -14.63 -6.56
C PHE A 45 0.33 -14.86 -5.27
N ASP A 46 1.61 -14.55 -5.31
CA ASP A 46 2.47 -14.54 -4.11
C ASP A 46 2.37 -13.19 -3.38
N ILE A 47 2.19 -12.11 -4.15
CA ILE A 47 2.16 -10.74 -3.65
C ILE A 47 0.99 -10.01 -4.30
N VAL A 48 0.18 -9.36 -3.48
CA VAL A 48 -0.87 -8.43 -3.92
C VAL A 48 -0.55 -7.05 -3.39
N ILE A 49 -0.40 -6.09 -4.29
CA ILE A 49 -0.15 -4.69 -3.97
C ILE A 49 -1.45 -3.91 -4.13
N VAL A 50 -1.87 -3.20 -3.10
CA VAL A 50 -2.97 -2.24 -3.15
C VAL A 50 -2.35 -0.87 -3.39
N ALA A 51 -2.58 -0.28 -4.56
CA ALA A 51 -2.10 1.06 -4.88
C ALA A 51 -2.69 2.11 -3.92
N ASP A 52 -2.06 3.27 -3.77
CA ASP A 52 -2.58 4.33 -2.91
C ASP A 52 -3.92 4.88 -3.43
N ARG A 53 -4.72 5.47 -2.54
CA ARG A 53 -6.00 6.14 -2.87
C ARG A 53 -6.98 5.30 -3.69
N ASN A 54 -7.03 4.01 -3.42
CA ASN A 54 -8.10 3.17 -3.94
C ASN A 54 -9.45 3.59 -3.34
N HIS A 55 -10.51 3.32 -4.08
CA HIS A 55 -11.85 3.61 -3.60
C HIS A 55 -12.20 2.67 -2.44
N ILE A 56 -12.34 3.23 -1.24
CA ILE A 56 -12.50 2.49 0.04
C ILE A 56 -13.64 1.48 0.02
N LYS A 57 -14.74 1.77 -0.68
CA LYS A 57 -15.89 0.86 -0.80
C LYS A 57 -15.45 -0.53 -1.25
N PHE A 58 -14.65 -0.62 -2.32
CA PHE A 58 -14.23 -1.90 -2.88
C PHE A 58 -13.28 -2.66 -1.95
N LEU A 59 -12.44 -1.96 -1.19
CA LEU A 59 -11.56 -2.57 -0.20
C LEU A 59 -12.35 -3.14 0.98
N VAL A 60 -13.35 -2.39 1.48
CA VAL A 60 -14.24 -2.84 2.57
C VAL A 60 -15.11 -4.02 2.13
N GLU A 61 -15.67 -3.99 0.93
CA GLU A 61 -16.48 -5.09 0.38
C GLU A 61 -15.67 -6.39 0.19
N ASN A 62 -14.35 -6.28 -0.04
CA ASN A 62 -13.46 -7.42 -0.24
C ASN A 62 -12.50 -7.67 0.94
N ARG A 63 -12.78 -7.10 2.12
CA ARG A 63 -11.91 -7.20 3.30
C ARG A 63 -11.56 -8.64 3.68
N ASP A 64 -12.56 -9.52 3.63
CA ASP A 64 -12.37 -10.93 4.01
C ASP A 64 -11.46 -11.66 3.01
N THR A 65 -11.61 -11.40 1.73
CA THR A 65 -10.76 -11.93 0.65
C THR A 65 -9.32 -11.47 0.84
N LEU A 66 -9.10 -10.17 1.05
CA LEU A 66 -7.77 -9.60 1.25
C LEU A 66 -7.12 -10.09 2.56
N SER A 67 -7.90 -10.16 3.64
CA SER A 67 -7.41 -10.66 4.93
C SER A 67 -7.08 -12.15 4.88
N ASN A 68 -7.91 -12.96 4.24
CA ASN A 68 -7.66 -14.39 4.10
C ASN A 68 -6.43 -14.65 3.23
N PHE A 69 -6.23 -13.91 2.13
CA PHE A 69 -5.02 -13.98 1.33
C PHE A 69 -3.76 -13.83 2.19
N ALA A 70 -3.73 -12.79 3.05
CA ALA A 70 -2.58 -12.56 3.93
C ALA A 70 -2.45 -13.65 5.02
N LYS A 71 -3.56 -14.09 5.63
CA LYS A 71 -3.58 -15.17 6.64
C LYS A 71 -3.12 -16.51 6.08
N ASN A 72 -3.37 -16.77 4.80
CA ASN A 72 -2.96 -17.98 4.09
C ASN A 72 -1.52 -17.94 3.57
N GLY A 73 -0.74 -16.90 3.90
CA GLY A 73 0.68 -16.81 3.59
C GLY A 73 1.01 -15.93 2.37
N GLY A 74 0.02 -15.32 1.74
CA GLY A 74 0.24 -14.30 0.72
C GLY A 74 0.81 -13.01 1.32
N THR A 75 1.55 -12.26 0.54
CA THR A 75 2.06 -10.94 0.96
C THR A 75 1.13 -9.85 0.46
N LEU A 76 0.41 -9.21 1.39
CA LEU A 76 -0.43 -8.05 1.08
C LEU A 76 0.35 -6.75 1.38
N CYS A 77 0.65 -5.97 0.34
CA CYS A 77 1.35 -4.69 0.46
C CYS A 77 0.38 -3.56 0.17
N VAL A 78 0.16 -2.67 1.13
CA VAL A 78 -0.75 -1.53 0.98
C VAL A 78 0.05 -0.25 0.92
N LEU A 79 -0.08 0.49 -0.17
CA LEU A 79 0.64 1.73 -0.40
C LEU A 79 -0.25 2.93 -0.06
N GLY A 80 0.34 3.89 0.65
CA GLY A 80 -0.26 5.20 0.90
C GLY A 80 -1.59 5.17 1.65
N GLU A 81 -2.43 6.16 1.35
CA GLU A 81 -3.69 6.41 2.04
C GLU A 81 -4.82 5.56 1.46
N ASN A 82 -5.21 4.52 2.18
CA ASN A 82 -6.26 3.57 1.80
C ASN A 82 -7.25 3.26 2.94
N SER A 83 -7.31 4.10 3.99
CA SER A 83 -8.18 3.87 5.16
C SER A 83 -8.09 2.43 5.69
N VAL A 84 -6.87 1.95 5.86
CA VAL A 84 -6.55 0.54 6.17
C VAL A 84 -7.26 0.06 7.43
N GLU A 85 -7.43 0.93 8.40
CA GLU A 85 -8.11 0.68 9.67
C GLU A 85 -9.59 0.28 9.53
N LYS A 86 -10.17 0.48 8.34
CA LYS A 86 -11.59 0.15 8.05
C LYS A 86 -11.77 -1.25 7.46
N TRP A 87 -10.70 -1.87 6.98
CA TRP A 87 -10.80 -3.15 6.29
C TRP A 87 -9.71 -4.17 6.65
N ILE A 88 -8.66 -3.77 7.39
CA ILE A 88 -7.71 -4.69 8.02
C ILE A 88 -7.94 -4.67 9.53
N GLU A 89 -8.16 -5.83 10.11
CA GLU A 89 -8.30 -5.99 11.56
C GLU A 89 -6.95 -5.78 12.27
N GLY A 90 -7.02 -5.31 13.53
CA GLY A 90 -5.83 -5.20 14.38
C GLY A 90 -4.97 -3.96 14.10
N ILE A 91 -5.40 -3.04 13.25
CA ILE A 91 -4.66 -1.81 12.91
C ILE A 91 -5.51 -0.58 13.20
N ASN A 92 -4.90 0.43 13.85
CA ASN A 92 -5.41 1.79 13.94
C ASN A 92 -4.59 2.70 13.03
N PHE A 93 -5.23 3.70 12.45
CA PHE A 93 -4.56 4.79 11.77
C PHE A 93 -4.63 6.06 12.62
N ILE A 94 -3.48 6.66 12.90
CA ILE A 94 -3.37 7.92 13.60
C ILE A 94 -2.94 8.98 12.60
N SER A 95 -3.86 9.88 12.27
CA SER A 95 -3.59 10.98 11.36
C SER A 95 -2.64 11.98 12.00
N THR A 96 -1.72 12.49 11.21
CA THR A 96 -0.81 13.57 11.58
C THR A 96 -1.00 14.77 10.66
N PRO A 97 -0.75 16.00 11.12
CA PRO A 97 -0.72 17.15 10.22
C PRO A 97 0.31 16.93 9.11
N THR A 98 -0.12 17.08 7.87
CA THR A 98 0.75 16.86 6.70
C THR A 98 1.19 18.20 6.13
N ASN A 99 2.49 18.42 6.07
CA ASN A 99 3.05 19.52 5.32
C ASN A 99 3.25 19.11 3.86
N PHE A 100 2.27 19.39 3.00
CA PHE A 100 2.33 19.05 1.57
C PHE A 100 3.38 19.86 0.80
N TRP A 101 3.86 20.97 1.37
CA TRP A 101 4.75 21.93 0.71
C TRP A 101 6.14 21.96 1.33
N TRP A 102 6.50 20.94 2.10
CA TRP A 102 7.78 20.88 2.81
C TRP A 102 9.01 21.10 1.92
N TRP A 103 8.95 20.70 0.66
CA TRP A 103 10.06 20.89 -0.29
C TRP A 103 10.28 22.34 -0.74
N LEU A 104 9.31 23.23 -0.50
CA LEU A 104 9.43 24.67 -0.79
C LEU A 104 10.12 25.44 0.33
N ASP A 105 10.21 24.84 1.51
CA ASP A 105 10.89 25.42 2.67
C ASP A 105 12.24 24.69 2.88
N PRO A 106 13.40 25.38 2.74
CA PRO A 106 14.70 24.77 2.99
C PRO A 106 14.86 24.21 4.41
N LYS A 107 14.04 24.65 5.35
CA LYS A 107 13.99 24.16 6.73
C LYS A 107 12.77 23.27 6.98
N GLY A 108 12.01 22.97 5.94
CA GLY A 108 10.79 22.17 6.04
C GLY A 108 11.10 20.77 6.55
N ASP A 109 10.46 20.40 7.65
CA ASP A 109 10.51 19.04 8.19
C ASP A 109 9.18 18.36 7.88
N ILE A 110 9.26 17.17 7.28
CA ILE A 110 8.11 16.31 7.03
C ILE A 110 7.75 15.47 8.26
N GLY A 111 8.47 15.64 9.37
CA GLY A 111 8.23 14.94 10.63
C GLY A 111 8.68 13.49 10.66
N TYR A 112 9.44 13.03 9.68
CA TYR A 112 10.02 11.67 9.73
C TYR A 112 10.94 11.55 10.93
N LYS A 113 10.52 10.68 11.84
CA LYS A 113 11.37 10.21 12.93
C LYS A 113 12.00 8.89 12.53
N ASN A 114 13.14 8.62 13.13
CA ASN A 114 14.02 7.50 12.83
C ASN A 114 13.22 6.18 12.63
N PRO A 115 13.22 5.60 11.43
CA PRO A 115 12.58 4.31 11.22
C PRO A 115 13.37 3.22 11.94
N ASN A 116 12.73 2.09 12.21
CA ASN A 116 13.45 0.90 12.61
C ASN A 116 14.34 0.44 11.43
N SER A 117 15.61 0.87 11.42
CA SER A 117 16.57 0.57 10.34
C SER A 117 16.87 -0.92 10.20
N GLU A 118 16.58 -1.72 11.24
CA GLU A 118 16.78 -3.18 11.22
C GLU A 118 15.62 -3.93 10.53
N HIS A 119 14.53 -3.23 10.20
CA HIS A 119 13.41 -3.86 9.49
C HIS A 119 13.85 -4.35 8.11
N PRO A 120 13.55 -5.61 7.71
CA PRO A 120 14.01 -6.22 6.46
C PRO A 120 13.68 -5.42 5.18
N PHE A 121 12.68 -4.56 5.23
CA PHE A 121 12.34 -3.64 4.16
C PHE A 121 13.55 -2.77 3.74
N PHE A 122 14.34 -2.31 4.72
CA PHE A 122 15.50 -1.45 4.48
C PHE A 122 16.75 -2.18 3.98
N ASN A 123 16.72 -3.51 3.85
CA ASN A 123 17.79 -4.24 3.20
C ASN A 123 17.90 -3.92 1.70
N ASN A 124 16.78 -3.53 1.08
CA ASN A 124 16.70 -3.29 -0.36
C ASN A 124 16.22 -1.87 -0.72
N MET A 125 15.81 -1.08 0.26
CA MET A 125 15.32 0.28 0.05
C MET A 125 15.93 1.23 1.07
N ARG A 126 16.53 2.32 0.58
CA ARG A 126 17.07 3.33 1.48
C ARG A 126 15.93 4.18 2.04
N PHE A 127 16.02 4.55 3.30
CA PHE A 127 15.04 5.44 3.93
C PHE A 127 14.83 6.75 3.16
N GLN A 128 15.90 7.30 2.57
CA GLN A 128 15.82 8.52 1.78
C GLN A 128 14.96 8.37 0.52
N ASP A 129 14.87 7.16 -0.04
CA ASP A 129 14.06 6.89 -1.23
C ASP A 129 12.55 6.84 -0.89
N CYS A 130 12.22 6.65 0.39
CA CYS A 130 10.85 6.67 0.91
C CYS A 130 10.43 8.05 1.41
N LYS A 131 11.34 9.03 1.37
CA LYS A 131 11.14 10.35 1.95
C LYS A 131 10.19 11.20 1.11
N TRP A 132 8.92 11.16 1.48
CA TRP A 132 7.86 12.00 0.93
C TRP A 132 6.96 12.46 2.07
N HIS A 133 5.96 13.27 1.82
CA HIS A 133 5.01 13.60 2.88
C HIS A 133 4.19 12.37 3.29
N TYR A 134 3.82 12.27 4.56
CA TYR A 134 2.99 11.18 5.07
C TYR A 134 1.77 11.74 5.81
N HIS A 135 0.71 10.94 5.86
CA HIS A 135 -0.59 11.37 6.36
C HIS A 135 -0.87 10.89 7.79
N GLY A 136 -0.05 10.00 8.28
CA GLY A 136 -0.18 9.43 9.60
C GLY A 136 0.66 8.18 9.79
N VAL A 137 0.45 7.52 10.89
CA VAL A 137 1.11 6.28 11.28
C VAL A 137 0.10 5.19 11.59
N PHE A 138 0.52 3.94 11.43
CA PHE A 138 -0.27 2.78 11.84
C PHE A 138 0.19 2.29 13.19
N GLU A 139 -0.76 1.93 14.05
CA GLU A 139 -0.51 1.28 15.33
C GLU A 139 -1.29 -0.03 15.41
N PRO A 140 -0.73 -1.07 16.07
CA PRO A 140 -1.51 -2.24 16.44
C PRO A 140 -2.67 -1.82 17.33
N LYS A 141 -3.87 -2.35 17.09
CA LYS A 141 -4.94 -2.29 18.08
C LYS A 141 -4.53 -3.20 19.26
N ASN A 142 -4.39 -2.62 20.44
CA ASN A 142 -4.25 -3.43 21.63
C ASN A 142 -5.47 -4.33 21.72
N SER A 143 -5.27 -5.64 21.65
CA SER A 143 -6.30 -6.59 22.04
C SER A 143 -6.54 -6.38 23.54
N ALA A 144 -7.72 -5.85 23.87
CA ALA A 144 -8.17 -5.72 25.26
C ALA A 144 -8.33 -7.11 25.87
#